data_85d60b8e85f6dcf1842c9ce37d4bb5f8
#
_entry.id   85d60b8e85f6dcf1842c9ce37d4bb5f8
#
_cell.length_a   1.000
_cell.length_b   1.000
_cell.length_c   1.000
_cell.angle_alpha   90.00
_cell.angle_beta   90.00
_cell.angle_gamma   90.00
#
_symmetry.space_group_name_H-M   'P 1'
#
loop_
_entity.id
_entity.type
_entity.pdbx_description
1 polymer ?
#
loop_
_entity_poly.entity_id
_entity_poly.type
_entity_poly.pdbx_seq_one_letter_code
_entity_poly.pdbx_strand_id
1 'polypeptide(L)'
;MSGSSMTNLRIDGARLLARLEALRKVGDTGDGGSRRLALTDTDKAGRDLFVSWLESAGLEVHIDRIGNIVGVLRGETDEPAILMGSHIDTVGSGGKYDGALGALGALEVIETVRDAGVRPKRSMAVIAFTNEEGARFQPDILGSCVWTGDTSVAEAYAIADTDGLKVGDELRRIGYAGAAEPGFLQAKAYLELHIEQGPILDAEGGGIGAVTGVQAIWWSELTLTGEPNHAGTTPMLYRRNAALAAAKIIVFLDQLTRDIGGTVANTGRIVTEPGNVNVVPGRVIMTVDLRNPDDAKLAEVERRFAKFMHELEQETTIAIARRDLARFPAQPFDPAMIAAVEEAAAALGYPTRRMHSGAGHDAQMMATVVPTAMIFVPSVKGISHNPAEFTRDEDCIAGADVLLAVALKLANEV
;
A
#
# COMPACT_ATOMS: atom_id res chain seq x y z
N MET A 1 35.60 13.93 -0.30
CA MET A 1 35.57 13.67 1.17
C MET A 1 35.82 12.19 1.36
N SER A 2 36.58 11.77 2.38
CA SER A 2 36.88 10.35 2.61
C SER A 2 35.63 9.60 3.03
N GLY A 3 35.50 8.31 2.67
CA GLY A 3 34.31 7.48 2.90
C GLY A 3 33.80 7.41 4.36
N SER A 4 34.60 7.82 5.35
CA SER A 4 34.22 7.92 6.78
C SER A 4 33.25 9.08 7.12
N SER A 5 33.11 10.08 6.22
CA SER A 5 32.22 11.23 6.44
C SER A 5 30.75 10.95 6.02
N MET A 6 30.53 10.02 5.11
CA MET A 6 29.19 9.71 4.58
C MET A 6 28.37 8.78 5.49
N THR A 7 29.01 7.95 6.31
CA THR A 7 28.34 6.99 7.19
C THR A 7 27.66 7.61 8.42
N ASN A 8 27.90 8.90 8.70
CA ASN A 8 27.36 9.60 9.88
C ASN A 8 26.28 10.64 9.55
N LEU A 9 25.83 10.72 8.28
CA LEU A 9 24.75 11.64 7.94
C LEU A 9 23.43 11.20 8.60
N ARG A 10 22.66 12.19 9.03
CA ARG A 10 21.31 12.03 9.57
C ARG A 10 20.40 13.05 8.88
N ILE A 11 19.15 12.70 8.73
CA ILE A 11 18.15 13.59 8.15
C ILE A 11 17.82 14.76 9.10
N ASP A 12 17.28 15.85 8.55
CA ASP A 12 16.66 16.88 9.38
C ASP A 12 15.23 16.46 9.76
N GLY A 13 15.12 15.78 10.92
CA GLY A 13 13.83 15.29 11.41
C GLY A 13 12.80 16.39 11.62
N ALA A 14 13.23 17.60 12.02
CA ALA A 14 12.31 18.73 12.23
C ALA A 14 11.70 19.18 10.89
N ARG A 15 12.48 19.21 9.81
CA ARG A 15 12.03 19.55 8.45
C ARG A 15 11.06 18.49 7.93
N LEU A 16 11.37 17.20 8.09
CA LEU A 16 10.46 16.10 7.70
C LEU A 16 9.09 16.22 8.39
N LEU A 17 9.10 16.36 9.73
CA LEU A 17 7.87 16.42 10.51
C LEU A 17 7.03 17.67 10.20
N ALA A 18 7.69 18.81 9.98
CA ALA A 18 7.03 20.05 9.58
C ALA A 18 6.33 19.91 8.20
N ARG A 19 6.96 19.19 7.25
CA ARG A 19 6.37 18.93 5.93
C ARG A 19 5.20 17.95 6.00
N LEU A 20 5.32 16.88 6.79
CA LEU A 20 4.20 15.97 7.04
C LEU A 20 2.99 16.73 7.56
N GLU A 21 3.18 17.64 8.53
CA GLU A 21 2.11 18.45 9.07
C GLU A 21 1.57 19.48 8.07
N ALA A 22 2.42 20.07 7.25
CA ALA A 22 2.01 21.02 6.22
C ALA A 22 1.17 20.32 5.12
N LEU A 23 1.59 19.12 4.69
CA LEU A 23 0.84 18.33 3.70
C LEU A 23 -0.50 17.84 4.27
N ARG A 24 -0.55 17.40 5.55
CA ARG A 24 -1.77 17.03 6.25
C ARG A 24 -2.82 18.15 6.20
N LYS A 25 -2.40 19.39 6.44
CA LYS A 25 -3.29 20.56 6.42
C LYS A 25 -3.92 20.81 5.05
N VAL A 26 -3.34 20.30 3.98
CA VAL A 26 -3.98 20.28 2.67
C VAL A 26 -5.01 19.14 2.65
N GLY A 27 -6.26 19.48 2.85
CA GLY A 27 -7.36 18.52 3.00
C GLY A 27 -7.70 18.16 4.44
N ASP A 28 -7.34 19.03 5.40
CA ASP A 28 -7.66 18.86 6.82
C ASP A 28 -9.16 18.58 7.03
N THR A 29 -9.46 17.48 7.69
CA THR A 29 -10.84 17.06 8.00
C THR A 29 -11.36 17.61 9.33
N GLY A 30 -10.51 18.34 10.08
CA GLY A 30 -10.84 18.96 11.35
C GLY A 30 -10.76 18.03 12.57
N ASP A 31 -10.50 16.76 12.36
CA ASP A 31 -10.34 15.72 13.38
C ASP A 31 -8.92 15.15 13.47
N GLY A 32 -7.97 15.82 12.82
CA GLY A 32 -6.56 15.40 12.74
C GLY A 32 -6.20 14.63 11.48
N GLY A 33 -7.18 14.22 10.71
CA GLY A 33 -7.01 13.51 9.44
C GLY A 33 -6.77 14.42 8.24
N SER A 34 -6.68 13.78 7.08
CA SER A 34 -6.54 14.44 5.78
C SER A 34 -7.36 13.73 4.71
N ARG A 35 -7.90 14.50 3.76
CA ARG A 35 -8.67 14.00 2.61
C ARG A 35 -8.16 14.63 1.33
N ARG A 36 -7.34 13.89 0.61
CA ARG A 36 -6.78 14.26 -0.71
C ARG A 36 -7.06 13.13 -1.71
N LEU A 37 -8.33 12.92 -2.04
CA LEU A 37 -8.69 11.94 -3.07
C LEU A 37 -8.02 12.29 -4.39
N ALA A 38 -7.45 11.31 -5.05
CA ALA A 38 -6.69 11.47 -6.28
C ALA A 38 -7.40 12.36 -7.31
N LEU A 39 -6.62 13.28 -7.89
CA LEU A 39 -7.03 14.21 -8.95
C LEU A 39 -8.18 15.17 -8.59
N THR A 40 -8.49 15.36 -7.30
CA THR A 40 -9.36 16.43 -6.82
C THR A 40 -8.58 17.76 -6.74
N ASP A 41 -9.30 18.88 -6.52
CA ASP A 41 -8.64 20.18 -6.29
C ASP A 41 -7.80 20.18 -5.02
N THR A 42 -8.19 19.40 -4.01
CA THR A 42 -7.41 19.21 -2.79
C THR A 42 -6.13 18.44 -3.07
N ASP A 43 -6.19 17.36 -3.88
CA ASP A 43 -4.99 16.65 -4.32
C ASP A 43 -4.09 17.55 -5.17
N LYS A 44 -4.69 18.37 -6.08
CA LYS A 44 -3.92 19.38 -6.82
C LYS A 44 -3.13 20.29 -5.89
N ALA A 45 -3.76 20.82 -4.85
CA ALA A 45 -3.07 21.68 -3.88
C ALA A 45 -1.93 20.95 -3.15
N GLY A 46 -2.10 19.67 -2.82
CA GLY A 46 -1.04 18.81 -2.24
C GLY A 46 0.12 18.60 -3.24
N ARG A 47 -0.20 18.33 -4.49
CA ARG A 47 0.78 18.20 -5.59
C ARG A 47 1.55 19.49 -5.83
N ASP A 48 0.85 20.64 -5.91
CA ASP A 48 1.48 21.95 -6.08
C ASP A 48 2.44 22.24 -4.92
N LEU A 49 2.04 21.91 -3.69
CA LEU A 49 2.90 22.06 -2.51
C LEU A 49 4.13 21.16 -2.58
N PHE A 50 3.97 19.88 -2.96
CA PHE A 50 5.07 18.95 -3.10
C PHE A 50 6.04 19.40 -4.19
N VAL A 51 5.54 19.79 -5.37
CA VAL A 51 6.34 20.35 -6.48
C VAL A 51 7.15 21.57 -6.00
N SER A 52 6.51 22.48 -5.24
CA SER A 52 7.21 23.67 -4.73
C SER A 52 8.40 23.32 -3.81
N TRP A 53 8.29 22.24 -3.04
CA TRP A 53 9.40 21.75 -2.22
C TRP A 53 10.52 21.13 -3.06
N LEU A 54 10.17 20.36 -4.10
CA LEU A 54 11.17 19.81 -5.03
C LEU A 54 11.96 20.91 -5.74
N GLU A 55 11.27 21.94 -6.22
CA GLU A 55 11.88 23.11 -6.88
C GLU A 55 12.75 23.89 -5.89
N SER A 56 12.27 24.13 -4.67
CA SER A 56 13.04 24.79 -3.61
C SER A 56 14.29 24.00 -3.20
N ALA A 57 14.21 22.67 -3.30
CA ALA A 57 15.34 21.77 -3.13
C ALA A 57 16.30 21.78 -4.34
N GLY A 58 16.00 22.54 -5.40
CA GLY A 58 16.84 22.62 -6.59
C GLY A 58 16.88 21.35 -7.44
N LEU A 59 15.81 20.53 -7.37
CA LEU A 59 15.71 19.30 -8.13
C LEU A 59 15.17 19.58 -9.55
N GLU A 60 15.55 18.74 -10.50
CA GLU A 60 14.90 18.72 -11.82
C GLU A 60 13.53 18.04 -11.67
N VAL A 61 12.45 18.82 -11.83
CA VAL A 61 11.09 18.33 -11.65
C VAL A 61 10.49 17.88 -12.97
N HIS A 62 9.97 16.68 -13.00
CA HIS A 62 9.27 16.10 -14.14
C HIS A 62 7.89 15.60 -13.68
N ILE A 63 6.89 15.83 -14.52
CA ILE A 63 5.56 15.25 -14.35
C ILE A 63 5.32 14.38 -15.57
N ASP A 64 4.98 13.12 -15.34
CA ASP A 64 4.69 12.22 -16.43
C ASP A 64 3.22 12.27 -16.88
N ARG A 65 2.89 11.51 -17.93
CA ARG A 65 1.57 11.54 -18.54
C ARG A 65 0.45 11.08 -17.61
N ILE A 66 0.75 10.21 -16.62
CA ILE A 66 -0.25 9.78 -15.62
C ILE A 66 -0.22 10.66 -14.37
N GLY A 67 0.61 11.70 -14.35
CA GLY A 67 0.69 12.67 -13.26
C GLY A 67 1.62 12.25 -12.12
N ASN A 68 2.44 11.21 -12.27
CA ASN A 68 3.50 10.93 -11.31
C ASN A 68 4.46 12.11 -11.29
N ILE A 69 4.87 12.53 -10.09
CA ILE A 69 5.77 13.68 -9.87
C ILE A 69 7.13 13.14 -9.51
N VAL A 70 8.16 13.51 -10.29
CA VAL A 70 9.54 13.05 -10.08
C VAL A 70 10.46 14.24 -9.89
N GLY A 71 11.22 14.24 -8.79
CA GLY A 71 12.30 15.21 -8.55
C GLY A 71 13.65 14.52 -8.60
N VAL A 72 14.59 15.01 -9.43
CA VAL A 72 15.89 14.37 -9.67
C VAL A 72 17.04 15.25 -9.18
N LEU A 73 17.88 14.68 -8.30
CA LEU A 73 19.20 15.19 -7.97
C LEU A 73 20.24 14.47 -8.87
N ARG A 74 20.87 15.19 -9.79
CA ARG A 74 21.86 14.60 -10.69
C ARG A 74 23.14 14.16 -9.95
N GLY A 75 23.54 12.93 -10.24
CA GLY A 75 24.79 12.35 -9.78
C GLY A 75 26.01 12.77 -10.64
N GLU A 76 27.11 12.06 -10.45
CA GLU A 76 28.34 12.24 -11.24
C GLU A 76 28.29 11.51 -12.59
N THR A 77 27.45 10.47 -12.68
CA THR A 77 27.33 9.59 -13.86
C THR A 77 25.90 9.55 -14.37
N ASP A 78 25.74 9.10 -15.61
CA ASP A 78 24.44 8.87 -16.25
C ASP A 78 23.92 7.43 -16.03
N GLU A 79 24.51 6.70 -15.07
CA GLU A 79 24.03 5.36 -14.71
C GLU A 79 22.62 5.40 -14.06
N PRO A 80 21.87 4.28 -14.08
CA PRO A 80 20.53 4.22 -13.53
C PRO A 80 20.45 4.76 -12.10
N ALA A 81 19.44 5.59 -11.83
CA ALA A 81 19.25 6.31 -10.58
C ALA A 81 18.83 5.40 -9.41
N ILE A 82 18.98 5.89 -8.18
CA ILE A 82 18.27 5.34 -7.02
C ILE A 82 16.96 6.09 -6.89
N LEU A 83 15.84 5.38 -7.10
CA LEU A 83 14.50 5.93 -7.01
C LEU A 83 13.91 5.62 -5.64
N MET A 84 13.33 6.62 -5.00
CA MET A 84 12.69 6.53 -3.68
C MET A 84 11.35 7.25 -3.72
N GLY A 85 10.37 6.79 -2.95
CA GLY A 85 9.10 7.52 -2.86
C GLY A 85 7.97 6.65 -2.38
N SER A 86 6.76 7.11 -2.66
CA SER A 86 5.47 6.49 -2.40
C SER A 86 4.39 7.36 -3.07
N HIS A 87 3.27 7.63 -2.39
CA HIS A 87 2.18 8.47 -2.88
C HIS A 87 1.88 9.63 -1.93
N ILE A 88 1.00 10.55 -2.36
CA ILE A 88 0.51 11.67 -1.55
C ILE A 88 -1.01 11.81 -1.58
N ASP A 89 -1.73 11.05 -2.40
CA ASP A 89 -3.18 10.93 -2.28
C ASP A 89 -3.56 10.13 -1.03
N THR A 90 -4.82 10.22 -0.61
CA THR A 90 -5.32 9.57 0.60
C THR A 90 -6.67 8.92 0.34
N VAL A 91 -7.05 7.96 1.19
CA VAL A 91 -8.44 7.51 1.31
C VAL A 91 -9.39 8.63 1.73
N GLY A 92 -10.70 8.38 1.71
CA GLY A 92 -11.74 9.36 2.04
C GLY A 92 -11.67 9.93 3.47
N SER A 93 -11.00 9.24 4.38
CA SER A 93 -10.76 9.65 5.78
C SER A 93 -9.42 9.07 6.23
N GLY A 94 -8.33 9.63 5.70
CA GLY A 94 -6.96 9.17 5.93
C GLY A 94 -6.26 9.85 7.09
N GLY A 95 -5.11 9.32 7.45
CA GLY A 95 -4.17 9.91 8.39
C GLY A 95 -3.22 10.92 7.74
N LYS A 96 -2.07 11.15 8.37
CA LYS A 96 -1.07 12.07 7.85
C LYS A 96 0.21 11.39 7.34
N TYR A 97 0.36 10.09 7.59
CA TYR A 97 1.63 9.39 7.36
C TYR A 97 1.59 8.46 6.15
N ASP A 98 0.41 7.86 5.91
CA ASP A 98 0.19 6.91 4.83
C ASP A 98 0.60 7.49 3.48
N GLY A 99 1.52 6.83 2.77
CA GLY A 99 2.19 7.30 1.56
C GLY A 99 3.05 8.55 1.74
N ALA A 100 2.47 9.58 2.40
CA ALA A 100 3.13 10.87 2.59
C ALA A 100 4.50 10.76 3.28
N LEU A 101 4.67 9.82 4.24
CA LEU A 101 5.95 9.60 4.89
C LEU A 101 7.02 9.13 3.90
N GLY A 102 6.67 8.24 2.96
CA GLY A 102 7.59 7.74 1.94
C GLY A 102 8.03 8.83 0.97
N ALA A 103 7.09 9.59 0.43
CA ALA A 103 7.38 10.68 -0.51
C ALA A 103 8.19 11.80 0.15
N LEU A 104 7.82 12.24 1.35
CA LEU A 104 8.52 13.31 2.08
C LEU A 104 9.83 12.84 2.71
N GLY A 105 9.91 11.59 3.15
CA GLY A 105 11.15 10.97 3.60
C GLY A 105 12.19 10.87 2.49
N ALA A 106 11.78 10.50 1.28
CA ALA A 106 12.65 10.48 0.11
C ALA A 106 13.16 11.89 -0.26
N LEU A 107 12.29 12.89 -0.23
CA LEU A 107 12.70 14.29 -0.44
C LEU A 107 13.70 14.72 0.63
N GLU A 108 13.44 14.40 1.91
CA GLU A 108 14.31 14.75 3.02
C GLU A 108 15.70 14.11 2.89
N VAL A 109 15.76 12.85 2.44
CA VAL A 109 17.02 12.16 2.12
C VAL A 109 17.83 12.93 1.07
N ILE A 110 17.20 13.33 -0.02
CA ILE A 110 17.87 14.08 -1.11
C ILE A 110 18.39 15.43 -0.62
N GLU A 111 17.59 16.15 0.17
CA GLU A 111 18.02 17.44 0.72
C GLU A 111 19.16 17.30 1.72
N THR A 112 19.14 16.28 2.54
CA THR A 112 20.24 15.98 3.48
C THR A 112 21.55 15.73 2.72
N VAL A 113 21.50 14.96 1.63
CA VAL A 113 22.67 14.70 0.76
C VAL A 113 23.19 15.99 0.16
N ARG A 114 22.30 16.81 -0.39
CA ARG A 114 22.62 18.12 -0.98
C ARG A 114 23.22 19.08 0.05
N ASP A 115 22.57 19.23 1.21
CA ASP A 115 22.99 20.16 2.26
C ASP A 115 24.35 19.78 2.85
N ALA A 116 24.68 18.49 2.86
CA ALA A 116 26.01 17.99 3.20
C ALA A 116 27.07 18.22 2.13
N GLY A 117 26.69 18.77 0.97
CA GLY A 117 27.59 18.96 -0.18
C GLY A 117 28.09 17.65 -0.78
N VAL A 118 27.37 16.56 -0.56
CA VAL A 118 27.70 15.25 -1.14
C VAL A 118 27.14 15.17 -2.54
N ARG A 119 27.97 14.79 -3.51
CA ARG A 119 27.55 14.47 -4.87
C ARG A 119 27.60 12.96 -5.03
N PRO A 120 26.45 12.28 -5.12
CA PRO A 120 26.42 10.82 -5.29
C PRO A 120 26.91 10.43 -6.70
N LYS A 121 27.46 9.22 -6.87
CA LYS A 121 27.86 8.75 -8.20
C LYS A 121 26.66 8.61 -9.12
N ARG A 122 25.59 7.94 -8.67
CA ARG A 122 24.32 7.81 -9.40
C ARG A 122 23.38 8.95 -9.01
N SER A 123 22.53 9.34 -9.92
CA SER A 123 21.42 10.24 -9.60
C SER A 123 20.53 9.63 -8.52
N MET A 124 19.97 10.47 -7.66
CA MET A 124 18.94 10.09 -6.69
C MET A 124 17.65 10.80 -7.07
N ALA A 125 16.53 10.12 -6.99
CA ALA A 125 15.25 10.69 -7.37
C ALA A 125 14.16 10.34 -6.35
N VAL A 126 13.28 11.31 -6.12
CA VAL A 126 12.03 11.09 -5.39
C VAL A 126 10.88 11.01 -6.37
N ILE A 127 9.93 10.10 -6.12
CA ILE A 127 8.70 9.98 -6.89
C ILE A 127 7.49 10.01 -5.97
N ALA A 128 6.41 10.70 -6.41
CA ALA A 128 5.08 10.56 -5.84
C ALA A 128 4.17 9.98 -6.93
N PHE A 129 3.69 8.77 -6.72
CA PHE A 129 2.80 8.07 -7.64
C PHE A 129 1.38 8.60 -7.54
N THR A 130 0.62 8.45 -8.61
CA THR A 130 -0.75 8.97 -8.75
C THR A 130 -1.76 7.87 -8.45
N ASN A 131 -2.75 8.15 -7.57
CA ASN A 131 -3.89 7.27 -7.28
C ASN A 131 -3.43 5.88 -6.78
N GLU A 132 -2.56 5.88 -5.78
CA GLU A 132 -2.14 4.63 -5.14
C GLU A 132 -3.29 4.00 -4.37
N GLU A 133 -4.02 4.80 -3.60
CA GLU A 133 -5.11 4.36 -2.73
C GLU A 133 -6.32 3.77 -3.48
N GLY A 134 -6.49 4.08 -4.75
CA GLY A 134 -7.66 3.64 -5.50
C GLY A 134 -9.01 4.14 -4.95
N ALA A 135 -8.99 5.05 -3.99
CA ALA A 135 -10.20 5.49 -3.27
C ALA A 135 -11.19 6.25 -4.16
N ARG A 136 -10.72 6.89 -5.24
CA ARG A 136 -11.56 7.55 -6.24
C ARG A 136 -11.62 6.77 -7.54
N PHE A 137 -10.50 6.32 -8.05
CA PHE A 137 -10.40 5.57 -9.31
C PHE A 137 -9.88 4.16 -9.04
N GLN A 138 -10.66 3.15 -9.41
CA GLN A 138 -10.24 1.76 -9.31
C GLN A 138 -9.58 1.29 -10.62
N PRO A 139 -8.52 0.50 -10.58
CA PRO A 139 -7.88 -0.07 -9.40
C PRO A 139 -6.96 0.92 -8.65
N ASP A 140 -6.49 0.52 -7.47
CA ASP A 140 -5.41 1.12 -6.72
C ASP A 140 -4.05 1.02 -7.45
N ILE A 141 -2.98 1.59 -6.87
CA ILE A 141 -1.58 1.58 -7.38
C ILE A 141 -1.44 1.98 -8.85
N LEU A 142 -2.37 2.84 -9.36
CA LEU A 142 -2.47 3.15 -10.78
C LEU A 142 -1.21 3.80 -11.34
N GLY A 143 -0.62 4.73 -10.59
CA GLY A 143 0.57 5.47 -11.02
C GLY A 143 1.76 4.58 -11.26
N SER A 144 2.02 3.64 -10.37
CA SER A 144 3.11 2.66 -10.48
C SER A 144 2.81 1.57 -11.51
N CYS A 145 1.55 1.12 -11.68
CA CYS A 145 1.17 0.23 -12.76
C CYS A 145 1.50 0.83 -14.14
N VAL A 146 1.21 2.12 -14.34
CA VAL A 146 1.54 2.80 -15.60
C VAL A 146 3.04 3.06 -15.73
N TRP A 147 3.73 3.38 -14.62
CA TRP A 147 5.18 3.58 -14.62
C TRP A 147 5.95 2.33 -15.04
N THR A 148 5.51 1.17 -14.59
CA THR A 148 6.14 -0.13 -14.92
C THR A 148 5.71 -0.72 -16.26
N GLY A 149 4.66 -0.14 -16.88
CA GLY A 149 4.12 -0.59 -18.17
C GLY A 149 3.14 -1.76 -18.05
N ASP A 150 2.70 -2.11 -16.84
CA ASP A 150 1.64 -3.09 -16.62
C ASP A 150 0.30 -2.60 -17.17
N THR A 151 0.03 -1.32 -17.00
CA THR A 151 -1.15 -0.64 -17.53
C THR A 151 -0.73 0.46 -18.50
N SER A 152 -1.30 0.54 -19.68
CA SER A 152 -1.01 1.61 -20.62
C SER A 152 -1.65 2.94 -20.19
N VAL A 153 -1.03 4.07 -20.60
CA VAL A 153 -1.61 5.41 -20.37
C VAL A 153 -3.02 5.52 -20.94
N ALA A 154 -3.31 4.89 -22.07
CA ALA A 154 -4.64 4.94 -22.71
C ALA A 154 -5.69 4.21 -21.86
N GLU A 155 -5.38 3.05 -21.34
CA GLU A 155 -6.24 2.29 -20.42
C GLU A 155 -6.48 3.07 -19.14
N ALA A 156 -5.41 3.58 -18.50
CA ALA A 156 -5.50 4.40 -17.29
C ALA A 156 -6.38 5.64 -17.49
N TYR A 157 -6.23 6.34 -18.62
CA TYR A 157 -7.04 7.53 -18.93
C TYR A 157 -8.53 7.23 -19.10
N ALA A 158 -8.89 6.00 -19.50
CA ALA A 158 -10.28 5.58 -19.68
C ALA A 158 -10.99 5.19 -18.38
N ILE A 159 -10.24 4.97 -17.30
CA ILE A 159 -10.80 4.64 -15.98
C ILE A 159 -11.67 5.81 -15.52
N ALA A 160 -12.87 5.50 -15.00
CA ALA A 160 -13.81 6.48 -14.50
C ALA A 160 -14.12 6.23 -13.02
N ASP A 161 -14.37 7.31 -12.30
CA ASP A 161 -14.91 7.25 -10.93
C ASP A 161 -16.43 6.95 -10.94
N THR A 162 -17.02 6.89 -9.75
CA THR A 162 -18.46 6.61 -9.57
C THR A 162 -19.38 7.65 -10.19
N ASP A 163 -18.88 8.88 -10.42
CA ASP A 163 -19.60 9.97 -11.05
C ASP A 163 -19.39 10.02 -12.57
N GLY A 164 -18.60 9.07 -13.13
CA GLY A 164 -18.29 8.96 -14.55
C GLY A 164 -17.18 9.90 -15.02
N LEU A 165 -16.47 10.58 -14.12
CA LEU A 165 -15.31 11.42 -14.44
C LEU A 165 -14.09 10.55 -14.72
N LYS A 166 -13.40 10.82 -15.83
CA LYS A 166 -12.25 10.00 -16.25
C LYS A 166 -10.93 10.53 -15.74
N VAL A 167 -10.02 9.62 -15.41
CA VAL A 167 -8.63 9.94 -14.99
C VAL A 167 -7.96 10.90 -15.97
N GLY A 168 -8.02 10.62 -17.29
CA GLY A 168 -7.37 11.48 -18.28
C GLY A 168 -7.96 12.90 -18.36
N ASP A 169 -9.25 13.06 -18.11
CA ASP A 169 -9.91 14.37 -18.12
C ASP A 169 -9.57 15.14 -16.83
N GLU A 170 -9.59 14.47 -15.69
CA GLU A 170 -9.23 15.07 -14.40
C GLU A 170 -7.75 15.48 -14.34
N LEU A 171 -6.83 14.68 -14.87
CA LEU A 171 -5.41 15.05 -15.01
C LEU A 171 -5.24 16.34 -15.81
N ARG A 172 -5.95 16.48 -16.93
CA ARG A 172 -5.93 17.73 -17.74
C ARG A 172 -6.56 18.90 -16.99
N ARG A 173 -7.68 18.65 -16.31
CA ARG A 173 -8.39 19.68 -15.54
C ARG A 173 -7.51 20.29 -14.45
N ILE A 174 -6.78 19.44 -13.70
CA ILE A 174 -5.89 19.92 -12.62
C ILE A 174 -4.51 20.33 -13.12
N GLY A 175 -4.19 20.14 -14.42
CA GLY A 175 -2.91 20.52 -15.02
C GLY A 175 -1.75 19.55 -14.75
N TYR A 176 -2.06 18.30 -14.43
CA TYR A 176 -1.05 17.27 -14.10
C TYR A 176 -0.92 16.16 -15.16
N ALA A 177 -1.54 16.29 -16.32
CA ALA A 177 -1.19 15.49 -17.50
C ALA A 177 0.16 15.98 -18.05
N GLY A 178 1.26 15.49 -17.52
CA GLY A 178 2.60 15.97 -17.84
C GLY A 178 3.10 15.50 -19.21
N ALA A 179 4.34 15.91 -19.55
CA ALA A 179 4.95 15.63 -20.85
C ALA A 179 5.90 14.43 -20.82
N ALA A 180 6.41 14.04 -19.67
CA ALA A 180 7.33 12.91 -19.57
C ALA A 180 6.60 11.58 -19.80
N GLU A 181 7.26 10.63 -20.47
CA GLU A 181 6.72 9.27 -20.57
C GLU A 181 6.85 8.56 -19.22
N PRO A 182 5.84 7.80 -18.75
CA PRO A 182 5.99 6.98 -17.56
C PRO A 182 7.18 6.02 -17.71
N GLY A 183 7.97 5.84 -16.63
CA GLY A 183 9.18 5.03 -16.68
C GLY A 183 10.38 5.69 -17.38
N PHE A 184 10.34 6.99 -17.69
CA PHE A 184 11.40 7.71 -18.38
C PHE A 184 12.76 7.68 -17.66
N LEU A 185 12.75 7.57 -16.33
CA LEU A 185 13.95 7.51 -15.52
C LEU A 185 14.30 6.05 -15.23
N GLN A 186 15.42 5.60 -15.80
CA GLN A 186 15.93 4.27 -15.48
C GLN A 186 16.41 4.22 -14.03
N ALA A 187 15.91 3.26 -13.27
CA ALA A 187 16.30 3.04 -11.89
C ALA A 187 17.17 1.77 -11.74
N LYS A 188 18.20 1.84 -10.89
CA LYS A 188 18.95 0.68 -10.40
C LYS A 188 18.18 -0.07 -9.32
N ALA A 189 17.48 0.69 -8.49
CA ALA A 189 16.72 0.17 -7.36
C ALA A 189 15.61 1.14 -6.99
N TYR A 190 14.57 0.61 -6.32
CA TYR A 190 13.50 1.38 -5.72
C TYR A 190 13.43 1.13 -4.20
N LEU A 191 13.24 2.19 -3.44
CA LEU A 191 13.10 2.14 -1.97
C LEU A 191 11.85 2.90 -1.57
N GLU A 192 11.04 2.30 -0.70
CA GLU A 192 9.83 2.90 -0.15
C GLU A 192 9.84 2.85 1.38
N LEU A 193 9.84 4.03 2.01
CA LEU A 193 9.59 4.16 3.44
C LEU A 193 8.08 4.26 3.66
N HIS A 194 7.55 3.47 4.59
CA HIS A 194 6.11 3.48 4.86
C HIS A 194 5.80 3.16 6.33
N ILE A 195 4.63 3.52 6.77
CA ILE A 195 4.11 3.02 8.05
C ILE A 195 3.67 1.56 7.90
N GLU A 196 3.73 0.77 8.98
CA GLU A 196 3.34 -0.66 8.92
C GLU A 196 1.86 -0.87 8.58
N GLN A 197 1.00 0.08 8.92
CA GLN A 197 -0.47 -0.03 8.87
C GLN A 197 -1.03 -1.19 9.71
N GLY A 198 -0.18 -1.85 10.46
CA GLY A 198 -0.45 -2.98 11.34
C GLY A 198 0.14 -2.77 12.73
N PRO A 199 -0.21 -3.62 13.72
CA PRO A 199 0.14 -3.42 15.13
C PRO A 199 1.46 -4.08 15.55
N ILE A 200 2.17 -4.78 14.67
CA ILE A 200 3.23 -5.72 15.06
C ILE A 200 4.45 -4.98 15.63
N LEU A 201 4.96 -3.97 14.90
CA LEU A 201 6.13 -3.23 15.35
C LEU A 201 5.83 -2.46 16.64
N ASP A 202 4.66 -1.82 16.77
CA ASP A 202 4.27 -1.11 17.99
C ASP A 202 4.12 -2.10 19.18
N ALA A 203 3.53 -3.25 18.97
CA ALA A 203 3.37 -4.29 20.00
C ALA A 203 4.69 -4.90 20.46
N GLU A 204 5.72 -4.92 19.61
CA GLU A 204 7.07 -5.42 19.93
C GLU A 204 8.01 -4.34 20.49
N GLY A 205 7.52 -3.11 20.66
CA GLY A 205 8.29 -2.02 21.29
C GLY A 205 9.02 -1.13 20.30
N GLY A 206 8.64 -1.16 19.03
CA GLY A 206 9.21 -0.32 17.98
C GLY A 206 10.30 -1.00 17.16
N GLY A 207 10.95 -0.21 16.31
CA GLY A 207 12.02 -0.67 15.43
C GLY A 207 11.68 -0.56 13.94
N ILE A 208 12.53 -1.15 13.13
CA ILE A 208 12.44 -1.11 11.67
C ILE A 208 11.92 -2.44 11.12
N GLY A 209 10.86 -2.38 10.31
CA GLY A 209 10.41 -3.51 9.52
C GLY A 209 11.19 -3.60 8.20
N ALA A 210 12.01 -4.63 8.05
CA ALA A 210 12.60 -4.98 6.75
C ALA A 210 11.58 -5.82 5.98
N VAL A 211 10.89 -5.20 5.03
CA VAL A 211 9.75 -5.82 4.35
C VAL A 211 10.23 -6.82 3.31
N THR A 212 9.72 -8.04 3.39
CA THR A 212 10.14 -9.16 2.52
C THR A 212 9.32 -9.26 1.23
N GLY A 213 8.23 -8.52 1.13
CA GLY A 213 7.33 -8.52 -0.01
C GLY A 213 5.89 -8.20 0.39
N VAL A 214 5.01 -8.15 -0.59
CA VAL A 214 3.56 -7.99 -0.41
C VAL A 214 2.88 -9.35 -0.51
N GLN A 215 1.93 -9.62 0.37
CA GLN A 215 1.24 -10.90 0.40
C GLN A 215 0.29 -11.09 -0.80
N ALA A 216 0.06 -12.36 -1.16
CA ALA A 216 -0.97 -12.72 -2.13
C ALA A 216 -2.37 -12.46 -1.56
N ILE A 217 -3.28 -12.07 -2.43
CA ILE A 217 -4.66 -11.73 -2.09
C ILE A 217 -5.62 -12.51 -2.98
N TRP A 218 -6.68 -13.04 -2.38
CA TRP A 218 -7.83 -13.57 -3.10
C TRP A 218 -9.13 -13.08 -2.48
N TRP A 219 -9.87 -12.29 -3.23
CA TRP A 219 -11.19 -11.79 -2.87
C TRP A 219 -12.28 -12.50 -3.66
N SER A 220 -13.31 -12.93 -2.97
CA SER A 220 -14.47 -13.53 -3.59
C SER A 220 -15.78 -13.09 -2.94
N GLU A 221 -16.87 -13.18 -3.72
CA GLU A 221 -18.23 -13.02 -3.25
C GLU A 221 -18.94 -14.38 -3.34
N LEU A 222 -19.58 -14.77 -2.27
CA LEU A 222 -20.40 -15.98 -2.22
C LEU A 222 -21.87 -15.61 -2.17
N THR A 223 -22.68 -16.33 -2.97
CA THR A 223 -24.14 -16.31 -2.87
C THR A 223 -24.60 -17.69 -2.41
N LEU A 224 -25.16 -17.75 -1.19
CA LEU A 224 -25.71 -18.94 -0.61
C LEU A 224 -27.23 -18.93 -0.81
N THR A 225 -27.79 -19.99 -1.39
CA THR A 225 -29.22 -20.09 -1.70
C THR A 225 -29.82 -21.29 -1.00
N GLY A 226 -30.70 -21.02 -0.05
CA GLY A 226 -31.53 -21.96 0.69
C GLY A 226 -33.00 -21.72 0.40
N GLU A 227 -33.84 -21.76 1.47
CA GLU A 227 -35.28 -21.57 1.37
C GLU A 227 -35.81 -20.74 2.51
N PRO A 228 -36.47 -19.59 2.28
CA PRO A 228 -37.08 -18.81 3.32
C PRO A 228 -38.33 -19.53 3.84
N ASN A 229 -38.49 -19.55 5.18
CA ASN A 229 -39.66 -20.19 5.77
C ASN A 229 -39.96 -19.55 7.14
N HIS A 230 -41.13 -19.86 7.70
CA HIS A 230 -41.54 -19.33 9.00
C HIS A 230 -40.62 -19.86 10.11
N ALA A 231 -39.99 -18.97 10.90
CA ALA A 231 -38.97 -19.34 11.87
C ALA A 231 -39.53 -20.15 13.05
N GLY A 232 -40.80 -19.97 13.43
CA GLY A 232 -41.41 -20.66 14.55
C GLY A 232 -42.02 -22.02 14.19
N THR A 233 -42.56 -22.20 12.98
CA THR A 233 -43.27 -23.42 12.56
C THR A 233 -42.43 -24.39 11.77
N THR A 234 -41.26 -24.00 11.29
CA THR A 234 -40.36 -24.89 10.52
C THR A 234 -39.35 -25.55 11.47
N PRO A 235 -39.47 -26.85 11.76
CA PRO A 235 -38.50 -27.55 12.61
C PRO A 235 -37.10 -27.52 12.01
N MET A 236 -36.06 -27.57 12.86
CA MET A 236 -34.66 -27.43 12.46
C MET A 236 -34.26 -28.39 11.34
N LEU A 237 -34.74 -29.62 11.36
CA LEU A 237 -34.44 -30.68 10.37
C LEU A 237 -34.88 -30.33 8.95
N TYR A 238 -35.90 -29.48 8.81
CA TYR A 238 -36.47 -29.13 7.49
C TYR A 238 -35.99 -27.78 6.98
N ARG A 239 -35.06 -27.11 7.70
CA ARG A 239 -34.58 -25.78 7.33
C ARG A 239 -33.45 -25.86 6.32
N ARG A 240 -33.57 -25.11 5.24
CA ARG A 240 -32.48 -24.77 4.32
C ARG A 240 -32.01 -23.34 4.62
N ASN A 241 -31.30 -23.18 5.76
CA ASN A 241 -30.97 -21.89 6.33
C ASN A 241 -29.61 -21.39 5.76
N ALA A 242 -29.67 -20.44 4.83
CA ALA A 242 -28.48 -19.87 4.21
C ALA A 242 -27.59 -19.12 5.23
N ALA A 243 -28.16 -18.49 6.27
CA ALA A 243 -27.36 -17.79 7.29
C ALA A 243 -26.57 -18.76 8.18
N LEU A 244 -27.11 -19.94 8.48
CA LEU A 244 -26.36 -20.96 9.22
C LEU A 244 -25.18 -21.48 8.39
N ALA A 245 -25.35 -21.67 7.09
CA ALA A 245 -24.28 -22.06 6.19
C ALA A 245 -23.20 -20.97 6.10
N ALA A 246 -23.58 -19.69 6.02
CA ALA A 246 -22.64 -18.57 6.06
C ALA A 246 -21.84 -18.53 7.37
N ALA A 247 -22.48 -18.74 8.51
CA ALA A 247 -21.81 -18.82 9.81
C ALA A 247 -20.79 -19.97 9.88
N LYS A 248 -21.12 -21.15 9.34
CA LYS A 248 -20.18 -22.29 9.23
C LYS A 248 -18.97 -21.94 8.36
N ILE A 249 -19.15 -21.20 7.27
CA ILE A 249 -18.05 -20.70 6.42
C ILE A 249 -17.12 -19.80 7.24
N ILE A 250 -17.64 -18.83 7.97
CA ILE A 250 -16.81 -17.90 8.78
C ILE A 250 -15.99 -18.67 9.82
N VAL A 251 -16.61 -19.61 10.53
CA VAL A 251 -15.92 -20.46 11.52
C VAL A 251 -14.83 -21.32 10.86
N PHE A 252 -15.11 -21.85 9.68
CA PHE A 252 -14.13 -22.62 8.91
C PHE A 252 -12.94 -21.77 8.45
N LEU A 253 -13.20 -20.54 7.97
CA LEU A 253 -12.14 -19.61 7.59
C LEU A 253 -11.24 -19.26 8.79
N ASP A 254 -11.81 -18.97 9.95
CA ASP A 254 -11.05 -18.76 11.20
C ASP A 254 -10.17 -19.99 11.54
N GLN A 255 -10.68 -21.20 11.38
CA GLN A 255 -9.89 -22.42 11.58
C GLN A 255 -8.75 -22.55 10.57
N LEU A 256 -8.99 -22.23 9.29
CA LEU A 256 -7.95 -22.25 8.24
C LEU A 256 -6.77 -21.34 8.57
N THR A 257 -7.01 -20.16 9.17
CA THR A 257 -5.92 -19.24 9.55
C THR A 257 -5.00 -19.84 10.60
N ARG A 258 -5.50 -20.71 11.46
CA ARG A 258 -4.72 -21.45 12.48
C ARG A 258 -3.97 -22.64 11.88
N ASP A 259 -4.62 -23.34 10.94
CA ASP A 259 -4.05 -24.53 10.32
C ASP A 259 -2.91 -24.22 9.34
N ILE A 260 -3.01 -23.09 8.64
CA ILE A 260 -2.04 -22.67 7.63
C ILE A 260 -1.45 -21.34 8.06
N GLY A 261 -0.27 -21.40 8.68
CA GLY A 261 0.41 -20.24 9.24
C GLY A 261 0.67 -19.13 8.21
N GLY A 262 0.49 -17.87 8.64
CA GLY A 262 0.61 -16.68 7.81
C GLY A 262 -0.68 -16.31 7.06
N THR A 263 -1.74 -17.14 7.15
CA THR A 263 -3.03 -16.85 6.51
C THR A 263 -3.81 -15.82 7.32
N VAL A 264 -4.37 -14.84 6.61
CA VAL A 264 -5.36 -13.90 7.15
C VAL A 264 -6.68 -14.10 6.40
N ALA A 265 -7.80 -14.09 7.11
CA ALA A 265 -9.14 -14.24 6.55
C ALA A 265 -10.08 -13.16 7.09
N ASN A 266 -10.92 -12.61 6.22
CA ASN A 266 -11.93 -11.65 6.62
C ASN A 266 -13.25 -11.86 5.85
N THR A 267 -14.37 -11.51 6.49
CA THR A 267 -15.69 -11.41 5.88
C THR A 267 -16.23 -10.01 6.14
N GLY A 268 -15.98 -9.10 5.17
CA GLY A 268 -16.31 -7.68 5.34
C GLY A 268 -17.78 -7.34 5.10
N ARG A 269 -18.53 -8.21 4.41
CA ARG A 269 -19.95 -7.99 4.08
C ARG A 269 -20.74 -9.27 4.25
N ILE A 270 -21.91 -9.17 4.92
CA ILE A 270 -22.91 -10.22 5.00
C ILE A 270 -24.29 -9.58 4.87
N VAL A 271 -25.04 -10.00 3.87
CA VAL A 271 -26.42 -9.55 3.64
C VAL A 271 -27.35 -10.76 3.63
N THR A 272 -28.35 -10.76 4.50
CA THR A 272 -29.35 -11.83 4.63
C THR A 272 -30.68 -11.40 4.01
N GLU A 273 -31.32 -12.28 3.26
CA GLU A 273 -32.64 -12.05 2.67
C GLU A 273 -33.62 -13.14 3.12
N PRO A 274 -34.86 -12.74 3.52
CA PRO A 274 -35.45 -11.40 3.51
C PRO A 274 -35.09 -10.51 4.70
N GLY A 275 -34.22 -10.93 5.65
CA GLY A 275 -33.76 -10.10 6.78
C GLY A 275 -34.79 -9.88 7.90
N ASN A 276 -35.87 -10.65 7.95
CA ASN A 276 -36.93 -10.55 8.95
C ASN A 276 -36.65 -11.49 10.14
N VAL A 277 -36.90 -11.02 11.37
CA VAL A 277 -36.63 -11.76 12.62
C VAL A 277 -37.34 -13.10 12.69
N ASN A 278 -38.50 -13.23 12.08
CA ASN A 278 -39.38 -14.42 12.15
C ASN A 278 -39.34 -15.26 10.84
N VAL A 279 -38.36 -15.05 9.96
CA VAL A 279 -38.17 -15.79 8.72
C VAL A 279 -36.79 -16.43 8.69
N VAL A 280 -36.73 -17.74 8.38
CA VAL A 280 -35.46 -18.42 8.10
C VAL A 280 -34.84 -17.79 6.86
N PRO A 281 -33.59 -17.29 6.91
CA PRO A 281 -32.94 -16.68 5.73
C PRO A 281 -32.78 -17.65 4.58
N GLY A 282 -33.40 -17.31 3.44
CA GLY A 282 -33.34 -18.11 2.22
C GLY A 282 -32.15 -17.77 1.33
N ARG A 283 -31.55 -16.59 1.47
CA ARG A 283 -30.38 -16.18 0.70
C ARG A 283 -29.41 -15.40 1.57
N VAL A 284 -28.12 -15.61 1.35
CA VAL A 284 -27.04 -14.78 1.90
C VAL A 284 -26.06 -14.41 0.81
N ILE A 285 -25.66 -13.14 0.76
CA ILE A 285 -24.52 -12.69 -0.01
C ILE A 285 -23.43 -12.29 0.99
N MET A 286 -22.22 -12.84 0.85
CA MET A 286 -21.09 -12.53 1.71
C MET A 286 -19.81 -12.40 0.91
N THR A 287 -18.86 -11.59 1.41
CA THR A 287 -17.52 -11.49 0.84
C THR A 287 -16.51 -12.28 1.66
N VAL A 288 -15.50 -12.80 0.98
CA VAL A 288 -14.37 -13.51 1.58
C VAL A 288 -13.09 -12.84 1.06
N ASP A 289 -12.23 -12.44 1.98
CA ASP A 289 -10.88 -11.93 1.74
C ASP A 289 -9.90 -12.92 2.39
N LEU A 290 -9.04 -13.53 1.57
CA LEU A 290 -8.00 -14.47 2.00
C LEU A 290 -6.66 -13.97 1.53
N ARG A 291 -5.68 -13.99 2.43
CA ARG A 291 -4.32 -13.53 2.14
C ARG A 291 -3.28 -14.46 2.74
N ASN A 292 -2.15 -14.60 2.06
CA ASN A 292 -0.97 -15.28 2.59
C ASN A 292 0.29 -14.74 1.88
N PRO A 293 1.43 -14.56 2.57
CA PRO A 293 2.68 -14.15 1.92
C PRO A 293 3.29 -15.22 1.01
N ASP A 294 2.76 -16.44 1.00
CA ASP A 294 3.21 -17.59 0.22
C ASP A 294 2.07 -18.06 -0.70
N ASP A 295 2.26 -17.96 -2.02
CA ASP A 295 1.28 -18.37 -3.02
C ASP A 295 0.89 -19.84 -2.93
N ALA A 296 1.84 -20.73 -2.58
CA ALA A 296 1.53 -22.14 -2.44
C ALA A 296 0.62 -22.40 -1.23
N LYS A 297 0.82 -21.67 -0.14
CA LYS A 297 -0.07 -21.73 1.03
C LYS A 297 -1.43 -21.13 0.72
N LEU A 298 -1.50 -20.00 0.00
CA LEU A 298 -2.79 -19.44 -0.41
C LEU A 298 -3.54 -20.42 -1.32
N ALA A 299 -2.88 -21.08 -2.26
CA ALA A 299 -3.48 -22.10 -3.09
C ALA A 299 -4.02 -23.29 -2.28
N GLU A 300 -3.31 -23.70 -1.21
CA GLU A 300 -3.79 -24.73 -0.28
C GLU A 300 -5.01 -24.27 0.53
N VAL A 301 -5.02 -23.00 0.97
CA VAL A 301 -6.20 -22.38 1.61
C VAL A 301 -7.40 -22.44 0.68
N GLU A 302 -7.24 -22.02 -0.57
CA GLU A 302 -8.31 -22.06 -1.58
C GLU A 302 -8.82 -23.48 -1.84
N ARG A 303 -7.91 -24.44 -1.95
CA ARG A 303 -8.26 -25.85 -2.16
C ARG A 303 -9.08 -26.42 -1.00
N ARG A 304 -8.65 -26.18 0.24
CA ARG A 304 -9.39 -26.61 1.44
C ARG A 304 -10.74 -25.90 1.55
N PHE A 305 -10.78 -24.62 1.25
CA PHE A 305 -12.00 -23.84 1.25
C PHE A 305 -13.02 -24.35 0.21
N ALA A 306 -12.57 -24.61 -1.01
CA ALA A 306 -13.42 -25.18 -2.06
C ALA A 306 -13.98 -26.56 -1.68
N LYS A 307 -13.15 -27.42 -1.08
CA LYS A 307 -13.58 -28.71 -0.57
C LYS A 307 -14.67 -28.54 0.53
N PHE A 308 -14.44 -27.65 1.50
CA PHE A 308 -15.40 -27.38 2.57
C PHE A 308 -16.73 -26.86 2.02
N MET A 309 -16.70 -25.93 1.07
CA MET A 309 -17.95 -25.43 0.43
C MET A 309 -18.72 -26.57 -0.23
N HIS A 310 -18.04 -27.46 -0.96
CA HIS A 310 -18.70 -28.61 -1.56
C HIS A 310 -19.31 -29.56 -0.52
N GLU A 311 -18.58 -29.87 0.55
CA GLU A 311 -19.11 -30.70 1.67
C GLU A 311 -20.31 -30.04 2.34
N LEU A 312 -20.26 -28.73 2.55
CA LEU A 312 -21.34 -27.95 3.14
C LEU A 312 -22.61 -27.95 2.25
N GLU A 313 -22.46 -27.87 0.93
CA GLU A 313 -23.57 -28.02 -0.01
C GLU A 313 -24.25 -29.39 0.12
N GLN A 314 -23.47 -30.46 0.23
CA GLN A 314 -24.00 -31.82 0.37
C GLN A 314 -24.71 -32.00 1.72
N GLU A 315 -24.13 -31.48 2.81
CA GLU A 315 -24.72 -31.57 4.16
C GLU A 315 -26.02 -30.78 4.31
N THR A 316 -26.04 -29.57 3.76
CA THR A 316 -27.11 -28.58 4.05
C THR A 316 -28.12 -28.42 2.93
N THR A 317 -27.85 -28.98 1.75
CA THR A 317 -28.62 -28.74 0.50
C THR A 317 -28.74 -27.25 0.12
N ILE A 318 -27.82 -26.40 0.64
CA ILE A 318 -27.69 -25.00 0.29
C ILE A 318 -26.83 -24.91 -0.96
N ALA A 319 -27.28 -24.26 -2.01
CA ALA A 319 -26.44 -24.00 -3.18
C ALA A 319 -25.49 -22.83 -2.91
N ILE A 320 -24.19 -22.97 -3.23
CA ILE A 320 -23.16 -21.97 -3.02
C ILE A 320 -22.56 -21.58 -4.36
N ALA A 321 -22.86 -20.38 -4.85
CA ALA A 321 -22.22 -19.80 -6.02
C ALA A 321 -21.09 -18.87 -5.58
N ARG A 322 -19.93 -18.98 -6.26
CA ARG A 322 -18.75 -18.11 -6.03
C ARG A 322 -18.49 -17.26 -7.26
N ARG A 323 -18.14 -15.99 -7.02
CA ARG A 323 -17.62 -15.04 -8.00
C ARG A 323 -16.32 -14.47 -7.47
N ASP A 324 -15.22 -14.67 -8.16
CA ASP A 324 -13.94 -14.06 -7.81
C ASP A 324 -14.00 -12.55 -8.12
N LEU A 325 -13.56 -11.73 -7.18
CA LEU A 325 -13.54 -10.27 -7.27
C LEU A 325 -12.14 -9.77 -7.65
N ALA A 326 -11.11 -10.32 -7.00
CA ALA A 326 -9.72 -10.01 -7.29
C ALA A 326 -8.81 -11.18 -6.91
N ARG A 327 -7.67 -11.30 -7.61
CA ARG A 327 -6.62 -12.25 -7.28
C ARG A 327 -5.28 -11.65 -7.68
N PHE A 328 -4.40 -11.49 -6.71
CA PHE A 328 -3.04 -11.00 -6.89
C PHE A 328 -2.05 -12.01 -6.30
N PRO A 329 -0.97 -12.35 -7.03
CA PRO A 329 0.09 -13.19 -6.47
C PRO A 329 0.88 -12.43 -5.40
N ALA A 330 1.60 -13.16 -4.56
CA ALA A 330 2.61 -12.55 -3.68
C ALA A 330 3.73 -11.92 -4.51
N GLN A 331 4.15 -10.73 -4.12
CA GLN A 331 5.27 -10.06 -4.75
C GLN A 331 6.46 -10.02 -3.79
N PRO A 332 7.44 -10.92 -3.90
CA PRO A 332 8.64 -10.88 -3.08
C PRO A 332 9.53 -9.70 -3.47
N PHE A 333 10.21 -9.12 -2.49
CA PHE A 333 11.24 -8.11 -2.70
C PHE A 333 12.63 -8.73 -2.82
N ASP A 334 13.59 -7.95 -3.31
CA ASP A 334 14.96 -8.41 -3.57
C ASP A 334 15.68 -8.73 -2.26
N PRO A 335 16.23 -9.95 -2.08
CA PRO A 335 16.90 -10.34 -0.84
C PRO A 335 18.12 -9.50 -0.47
N ALA A 336 18.88 -9.01 -1.46
CA ALA A 336 20.03 -8.15 -1.21
C ALA A 336 19.60 -6.76 -0.73
N MET A 337 18.50 -6.25 -1.27
CA MET A 337 17.91 -4.99 -0.84
C MET A 337 17.35 -5.09 0.58
N ILE A 338 16.67 -6.19 0.93
CA ILE A 338 16.20 -6.45 2.29
C ILE A 338 17.37 -6.49 3.27
N ALA A 339 18.44 -7.21 2.92
CA ALA A 339 19.66 -7.29 3.75
C ALA A 339 20.30 -5.90 3.92
N ALA A 340 20.30 -5.05 2.89
CA ALA A 340 20.82 -3.69 2.99
C ALA A 340 20.02 -2.83 3.99
N VAL A 341 18.70 -3.00 4.06
CA VAL A 341 17.85 -2.34 5.08
C VAL A 341 18.22 -2.82 6.49
N GLU A 342 18.37 -4.14 6.69
CA GLU A 342 18.75 -4.72 7.98
C GLU A 342 20.13 -4.23 8.43
N GLU A 343 21.12 -4.24 7.54
CA GLU A 343 22.48 -3.76 7.81
C GLU A 343 22.48 -2.27 8.18
N ALA A 344 21.73 -1.44 7.46
CA ALA A 344 21.63 -0.02 7.73
C ALA A 344 20.97 0.25 9.09
N ALA A 345 19.85 -0.41 9.39
CA ALA A 345 19.18 -0.29 10.67
C ALA A 345 20.07 -0.73 11.84
N ALA A 346 20.78 -1.86 11.72
CA ALA A 346 21.70 -2.35 12.72
C ALA A 346 22.88 -1.39 12.94
N ALA A 347 23.45 -0.83 11.86
CA ALA A 347 24.53 0.16 11.96
C ALA A 347 24.08 1.46 12.67
N LEU A 348 22.79 1.80 12.57
CA LEU A 348 22.17 2.93 13.25
C LEU A 348 21.70 2.61 14.67
N GLY A 349 21.77 1.34 15.09
CA GLY A 349 21.36 0.88 16.42
C GLY A 349 19.86 0.63 16.57
N TYR A 350 19.11 0.52 15.47
CA TYR A 350 17.69 0.23 15.49
C TYR A 350 17.44 -1.30 15.46
N PRO A 351 16.55 -1.82 16.33
CA PRO A 351 16.11 -3.20 16.21
C PRO A 351 15.38 -3.41 14.88
N THR A 352 15.52 -4.61 14.31
CA THR A 352 14.98 -4.91 12.98
C THR A 352 14.17 -6.18 13.02
N ARG A 353 13.05 -6.19 12.28
CA ARG A 353 12.22 -7.36 12.06
C ARG A 353 11.96 -7.57 10.58
N ARG A 354 12.19 -8.81 10.08
CA ARG A 354 11.64 -9.21 8.77
C ARG A 354 10.14 -9.41 8.87
N MET A 355 9.40 -8.82 7.94
CA MET A 355 7.96 -8.96 7.87
C MET A 355 7.47 -8.76 6.43
N HIS A 356 6.27 -9.19 6.13
CA HIS A 356 5.61 -8.91 4.85
C HIS A 356 4.62 -7.77 5.02
N SER A 357 4.32 -7.07 3.93
CA SER A 357 3.20 -6.13 3.93
C SER A 357 1.86 -6.87 3.80
N GLY A 358 0.91 -6.44 4.63
CA GLY A 358 -0.50 -6.85 4.54
C GLY A 358 -1.30 -6.03 3.52
N ALA A 359 -0.78 -4.87 3.10
CA ALA A 359 -1.38 -3.95 2.14
C ALA A 359 -0.66 -3.98 0.79
N GLY A 360 -1.32 -3.50 -0.28
CA GLY A 360 -0.66 -3.17 -1.54
C GLY A 360 0.16 -1.89 -1.39
N HIS A 361 1.18 -1.71 -2.24
CA HIS A 361 2.04 -0.52 -2.27
C HIS A 361 2.61 -0.34 -3.67
N ASP A 362 3.05 0.86 -4.00
CA ASP A 362 3.76 1.14 -5.25
C ASP A 362 5.02 0.26 -5.42
N ALA A 363 5.69 -0.07 -4.32
CA ALA A 363 6.81 -1.02 -4.29
C ALA A 363 6.47 -2.39 -4.89
N GLN A 364 5.20 -2.83 -4.81
CA GLN A 364 4.76 -4.09 -5.41
C GLN A 364 4.93 -4.08 -6.93
N MET A 365 4.56 -2.99 -7.56
CA MET A 365 4.73 -2.83 -9.00
C MET A 365 6.19 -2.59 -9.37
N MET A 366 6.89 -1.74 -8.62
CA MET A 366 8.31 -1.46 -8.86
C MET A 366 9.16 -2.72 -8.76
N ALA A 367 8.83 -3.66 -7.87
CA ALA A 367 9.53 -4.93 -7.74
C ALA A 367 9.44 -5.86 -8.97
N THR A 368 8.52 -5.58 -9.90
CA THR A 368 8.42 -6.33 -11.16
C THR A 368 9.49 -5.93 -12.18
N VAL A 369 10.10 -4.74 -12.02
CA VAL A 369 11.02 -4.15 -13.02
C VAL A 369 12.40 -3.82 -12.45
N VAL A 370 12.54 -3.57 -11.14
CA VAL A 370 13.82 -3.24 -10.50
C VAL A 370 13.95 -3.90 -9.11
N PRO A 371 15.17 -4.17 -8.62
CA PRO A 371 15.40 -4.54 -7.23
C PRO A 371 14.75 -3.55 -6.28
N THR A 372 13.89 -4.02 -5.38
CA THR A 372 13.05 -3.20 -4.53
C THR A 372 13.12 -3.63 -3.07
N ALA A 373 13.07 -2.69 -2.14
CA ALA A 373 12.80 -2.93 -0.72
C ALA A 373 11.88 -1.85 -0.14
N MET A 374 11.16 -2.23 0.91
CA MET A 374 10.42 -1.31 1.75
C MET A 374 10.95 -1.32 3.19
N ILE A 375 10.80 -0.17 3.82
CA ILE A 375 11.20 0.09 5.21
C ILE A 375 9.92 0.45 5.97
N PHE A 376 9.50 -0.39 6.91
CA PHE A 376 8.37 -0.06 7.76
C PHE A 376 8.80 0.58 9.07
N VAL A 377 7.96 1.53 9.53
CA VAL A 377 8.01 2.09 10.88
C VAL A 377 6.70 1.81 11.60
N PRO A 378 6.69 1.80 12.96
CA PRO A 378 5.51 1.45 13.73
C PRO A 378 4.29 2.33 13.45
N SER A 379 3.13 1.69 13.29
CA SER A 379 1.81 2.34 13.40
C SER A 379 1.27 2.10 14.80
N VAL A 380 1.09 3.14 15.59
CA VAL A 380 0.62 3.03 16.98
C VAL A 380 -0.75 2.36 17.00
N LYS A 381 -0.86 1.23 17.71
CA LYS A 381 -2.03 0.36 17.76
C LYS A 381 -2.45 -0.22 16.39
N GLY A 382 -1.63 -0.10 15.36
CA GLY A 382 -1.95 -0.57 14.02
C GLY A 382 -3.06 0.19 13.33
N ILE A 383 -3.33 1.44 13.74
CA ILE A 383 -4.39 2.26 13.15
C ILE A 383 -3.87 2.88 11.86
N SER A 384 -4.57 2.62 10.74
CA SER A 384 -4.36 3.27 9.44
C SER A 384 -5.68 3.46 8.71
N HIS A 385 -5.72 4.25 7.63
CA HIS A 385 -6.93 4.68 6.92
C HIS A 385 -7.96 5.33 7.87
N ASN A 386 -7.45 6.11 8.81
CA ASN A 386 -8.21 6.69 9.90
C ASN A 386 -7.57 8.01 10.35
N PRO A 387 -8.35 9.03 10.71
CA PRO A 387 -7.81 10.29 11.27
C PRO A 387 -6.96 10.11 12.52
N ALA A 388 -7.17 9.03 13.28
CA ALA A 388 -6.39 8.69 14.47
C ALA A 388 -5.07 7.95 14.17
N GLU A 389 -4.70 7.78 12.90
CA GLU A 389 -3.42 7.22 12.47
C GLU A 389 -2.26 7.99 13.10
N PHE A 390 -1.35 7.27 13.71
CA PHE A 390 -0.22 7.89 14.40
C PHE A 390 1.04 7.02 14.34
N THR A 391 2.15 7.66 14.00
CA THR A 391 3.51 7.16 14.11
C THR A 391 4.31 8.15 14.93
N ARG A 392 5.12 7.68 15.86
CA ARG A 392 5.93 8.57 16.72
C ARG A 392 6.96 9.31 15.87
N ASP A 393 7.29 10.54 16.28
CA ASP A 393 8.26 11.38 15.55
C ASP A 393 9.62 10.68 15.43
N GLU A 394 10.08 10.03 16.49
CA GLU A 394 11.31 9.25 16.50
C GLU A 394 11.30 8.07 15.51
N ASP A 395 10.17 7.41 15.33
CA ASP A 395 10.01 6.31 14.39
C ASP A 395 10.05 6.80 12.93
N CYS A 396 9.39 7.94 12.63
CA CYS A 396 9.48 8.59 11.32
C CYS A 396 10.94 8.95 10.97
N ILE A 397 11.66 9.53 11.93
CA ILE A 397 13.07 9.93 11.78
C ILE A 397 13.95 8.69 11.59
N ALA A 398 13.74 7.64 12.39
CA ALA A 398 14.50 6.40 12.29
C ALA A 398 14.33 5.74 10.91
N GLY A 399 13.11 5.67 10.40
CA GLY A 399 12.84 5.14 9.06
C GLY A 399 13.52 5.95 7.96
N ALA A 400 13.47 7.27 8.02
CA ALA A 400 14.12 8.15 7.05
C ALA A 400 15.66 8.11 7.14
N ASP A 401 16.24 7.93 8.34
CA ASP A 401 17.68 7.70 8.51
C ASP A 401 18.13 6.37 7.90
N VAL A 402 17.33 5.31 8.02
CA VAL A 402 17.60 4.02 7.37
C VAL A 402 17.50 4.16 5.85
N LEU A 403 16.47 4.85 5.34
CA LEU A 403 16.32 5.14 3.92
C LEU A 403 17.54 5.90 3.38
N LEU A 404 18.02 6.94 4.09
CA LEU A 404 19.21 7.70 3.73
C LEU A 404 20.45 6.79 3.64
N ALA A 405 20.67 5.96 4.64
CA ALA A 405 21.84 5.08 4.70
C ALA A 405 21.85 4.07 3.53
N VAL A 406 20.71 3.43 3.25
CA VAL A 406 20.56 2.47 2.13
C VAL A 406 20.73 3.20 0.79
N ALA A 407 20.04 4.32 0.58
CA ALA A 407 20.08 5.06 -0.67
C ALA A 407 21.49 5.57 -0.99
N LEU A 408 22.22 6.12 0.00
CA LEU A 408 23.61 6.56 -0.17
C LEU A 408 24.56 5.40 -0.50
N LYS A 409 24.40 4.24 0.16
CA LYS A 409 25.18 3.05 -0.13
C LYS A 409 25.00 2.67 -1.60
N LEU A 410 23.75 2.49 -2.05
CA LEU A 410 23.43 2.09 -3.42
C LEU A 410 23.83 3.13 -4.48
N ALA A 411 23.71 4.43 -4.16
CA ALA A 411 24.09 5.49 -5.08
C ALA A 411 25.61 5.59 -5.32
N ASN A 412 26.42 5.05 -4.41
CA ASN A 412 27.88 5.09 -4.48
C ASN A 412 28.54 3.73 -4.79
N GLU A 413 27.77 2.64 -4.84
CA GLU A 413 28.26 1.33 -5.32
C GLU A 413 28.66 1.40 -6.80
N VAL A 414 29.83 0.79 -7.10
CA VAL A 414 30.40 0.72 -8.46
C VAL A 414 29.85 -0.48 -9.22
#